data_e1f1b41a289c2ac65d7b5bd4b8907b0a
#
_entry.id   e1f1b41a289c2ac65d7b5bd4b8907b0a
#
_cell.length_a   1.000
_cell.length_b   1.000
_cell.length_c   1.000
_cell.angle_alpha   90.00
_cell.angle_beta   90.00
_cell.angle_gamma   90.00
#
_symmetry.space_group_name_H-M   'P 1'
#
loop_
_entity.id
_entity.type
_entity.pdbx_description
1 polymer ?
#
loop_
_entity_poly.entity_id
_entity_poly.type
_entity_poly.pdbx_seq_one_letter_code
_entity_poly.pdbx_strand_id
1 'polypeptide(L)'
;MEECSVLIETTKSAEDKTSRWFDLPIDYELFRDLLGVEADSNDYQIIGMKLPFAGDIIRTTSVRRLNKLYFAYMNLSPEVQQAYTSFLRKNK
;
A
#
# COMPACT_ATOMS: atom_id res chain seq x y z
N MET A 1 -16.74 7.04 0.56
CA MET A 1 -15.61 6.59 1.38
C MET A 1 -14.51 6.08 0.46
N GLU A 2 -13.30 6.57 0.61
CA GLU A 2 -12.22 6.16 -0.26
C GLU A 2 -11.63 4.83 0.18
N GLU A 3 -11.38 3.96 -0.78
CA GLU A 3 -10.68 2.70 -0.50
C GLU A 3 -9.19 2.95 -0.37
N CYS A 4 -8.57 2.25 0.57
CA CYS A 4 -7.13 2.25 0.73
C CYS A 4 -6.68 0.79 0.63
N SER A 5 -6.28 0.38 -0.57
CA SER A 5 -5.83 -0.99 -0.82
C SER A 5 -4.67 -1.00 -1.80
N VAL A 6 -3.86 -2.05 -1.71
CA VAL A 6 -2.70 -2.24 -2.59
C VAL A 6 -2.67 -3.68 -3.07
N LEU A 7 -2.19 -3.85 -4.30
CA LEU A 7 -1.95 -5.18 -4.87
C LEU A 7 -0.46 -5.47 -4.75
N ILE A 8 -0.11 -6.50 -4.01
CA ILE A 8 1.26 -6.87 -3.74
C ILE A 8 1.57 -8.23 -4.33
N GLU A 9 2.68 -8.31 -5.05
CA GLU A 9 3.14 -9.54 -5.68
C GLU A 9 4.46 -9.98 -5.04
N THR A 10 4.60 -11.29 -4.79
CA THR A 10 5.87 -11.81 -4.28
C THR A 10 6.91 -11.84 -5.39
N THR A 11 8.16 -11.59 -5.02
CA THR A 11 9.30 -11.65 -5.96
C THR A 11 10.26 -12.77 -5.59
N LYS A 12 9.89 -13.60 -4.61
CA LYS A 12 10.76 -14.64 -4.07
C LYS A 12 11.09 -15.74 -5.08
N SER A 13 10.14 -16.08 -5.95
CA SER A 13 10.33 -17.11 -6.95
C SER A 13 9.53 -16.76 -8.20
N ALA A 14 10.14 -16.92 -9.37
CA ALA A 14 9.46 -16.68 -10.64
C ALA A 14 8.33 -17.70 -10.88
N GLU A 15 8.46 -18.89 -10.31
CA GLU A 15 7.47 -19.96 -10.49
C GLU A 15 6.29 -19.83 -9.53
N ASP A 16 6.52 -19.27 -8.34
CA ASP A 16 5.51 -19.19 -7.28
C ASP A 16 5.04 -17.76 -7.02
N LYS A 17 5.03 -16.93 -8.05
CA LYS A 17 4.55 -15.56 -7.90
C LYS A 17 3.08 -15.58 -7.49
N THR A 18 2.81 -14.92 -6.37
CA THR A 18 1.47 -14.77 -5.83
C THR A 18 1.19 -13.29 -5.64
N SER A 19 0.03 -12.84 -6.08
CA SER A 19 -0.39 -11.47 -5.87
C SER A 19 -1.72 -11.44 -5.15
N ARG A 20 -1.90 -10.48 -4.24
CA ARG A 20 -3.13 -10.30 -3.50
C ARG A 20 -3.36 -8.84 -3.18
N TRP A 21 -4.64 -8.47 -3.11
CA TRP A 21 -5.05 -7.16 -2.65
C TRP A 21 -5.09 -7.14 -1.12
N PHE A 22 -4.57 -6.08 -0.52
CA PHE A 22 -4.60 -5.87 0.92
C PHE A 22 -5.23 -4.53 1.23
N ASP A 23 -6.15 -4.52 2.19
CA ASP A 23 -6.70 -3.27 2.71
C ASP A 23 -5.76 -2.71 3.76
N LEU A 24 -5.61 -1.39 3.79
CA LEU A 24 -4.78 -0.73 4.80
C LEU A 24 -5.59 -0.46 6.06
N PRO A 25 -4.99 -0.53 7.24
CA PRO A 25 -3.61 -0.94 7.48
C PRO A 25 -3.43 -2.45 7.28
N ILE A 26 -2.28 -2.85 6.76
CA ILE A 26 -2.00 -4.27 6.52
C ILE A 26 -1.61 -4.95 7.83
N ASP A 27 -2.25 -6.08 8.12
CA ASP A 27 -1.87 -6.94 9.24
C ASP A 27 -0.66 -7.76 8.82
N TYR A 28 0.44 -7.64 9.55
CA TYR A 28 1.70 -8.31 9.21
C TYR A 28 1.57 -9.83 9.25
N GLU A 29 0.79 -10.38 10.18
CA GLU A 29 0.59 -11.82 10.25
C GLU A 29 -0.21 -12.32 9.05
N LEU A 30 -1.26 -11.62 8.69
CA LEU A 30 -2.07 -11.96 7.52
C LEU A 30 -1.23 -11.87 6.25
N PHE A 31 -0.42 -10.82 6.12
CA PHE A 31 0.47 -10.63 4.98
C PHE A 31 1.41 -11.82 4.82
N ARG A 32 2.05 -12.23 5.91
CA ARG A 32 2.95 -13.38 5.88
C ARG A 32 2.21 -14.67 5.56
N ASP A 33 1.03 -14.87 6.14
CA ASP A 33 0.25 -16.08 5.92
C ASP A 33 -0.22 -16.22 4.48
N LEU A 34 -0.60 -15.11 3.84
CA LEU A 34 -1.11 -15.14 2.47
C LEU A 34 -0.02 -15.17 1.41
N LEU A 35 1.09 -14.47 1.64
CA LEU A 35 2.16 -14.35 0.65
C LEU A 35 3.39 -15.19 0.96
N GLY A 36 3.52 -15.66 2.21
CA GLY A 36 4.67 -16.46 2.60
C GLY A 36 5.97 -15.69 2.70
N VAL A 37 5.91 -14.37 2.78
CA VAL A 37 7.10 -13.50 2.92
C VAL A 37 6.89 -12.53 4.07
N GLU A 38 7.99 -12.10 4.67
CA GLU A 38 7.94 -11.15 5.78
C GLU A 38 7.72 -9.72 5.28
N ALA A 39 6.96 -8.94 6.06
CA ALA A 39 6.69 -7.55 5.73
C ALA A 39 7.97 -6.69 5.72
N ASP A 40 8.97 -7.10 6.47
CA ASP A 40 10.27 -6.38 6.55
C ASP A 40 11.28 -6.86 5.53
N SER A 41 10.91 -7.79 4.65
CA SER A 41 11.79 -8.31 3.61
C SER A 41 11.66 -7.51 2.32
N ASN A 42 12.52 -7.83 1.36
CA ASN A 42 12.47 -7.26 0.01
C ASN A 42 11.88 -8.25 -1.01
N ASP A 43 11.15 -9.26 -0.53
CA ASP A 43 10.67 -10.36 -1.36
C ASP A 43 9.29 -10.08 -1.97
N TYR A 44 8.88 -8.83 -2.03
CA TYR A 44 7.59 -8.44 -2.61
C TYR A 44 7.69 -7.06 -3.26
N GLN A 45 6.70 -6.73 -4.09
CA GLN A 45 6.60 -5.42 -4.72
C GLN A 45 5.13 -5.04 -4.89
N ILE A 46 4.86 -3.74 -4.94
CA ILE A 46 3.52 -3.21 -5.18
C ILE A 46 3.31 -3.10 -6.68
N ILE A 47 2.28 -3.76 -7.21
CA ILE A 47 1.98 -3.72 -8.65
C ILE A 47 0.65 -3.04 -8.96
N GLY A 48 -0.10 -2.64 -7.95
CA GLY A 48 -1.33 -1.89 -8.12
C GLY A 48 -1.71 -1.22 -6.83
N MET A 49 -2.48 -0.15 -6.91
CA MET A 49 -2.92 0.54 -5.70
C MET A 49 -4.18 1.36 -5.96
N LYS A 50 -5.00 1.48 -4.91
CA LYS A 50 -6.17 2.34 -4.87
C LYS A 50 -6.04 3.16 -3.59
N LEU A 51 -5.32 4.27 -3.67
CA LEU A 51 -4.98 5.08 -2.51
C LEU A 51 -5.14 6.56 -2.84
N PRO A 52 -5.64 7.36 -1.88
CA PRO A 52 -5.66 8.80 -2.07
C PRO A 52 -4.26 9.44 -2.03
N PHE A 53 -3.28 8.75 -1.45
CA PHE A 53 -1.90 9.21 -1.35
C PHE A 53 -0.94 8.40 -2.24
N ALA A 54 -1.45 7.90 -3.37
CA ALA A 54 -0.67 7.04 -4.28
C ALA A 54 0.60 7.72 -4.81
N GLY A 55 0.62 9.06 -4.88
CA GLY A 55 1.78 9.79 -5.35
C GLY A 55 3.03 9.61 -4.49
N ASP A 56 2.87 9.20 -3.24
CA ASP A 56 3.98 8.99 -2.31
C ASP A 56 4.44 7.52 -2.26
N ILE A 57 3.86 6.68 -3.11
CA ILE A 57 4.10 5.24 -3.08
C ILE A 57 4.83 4.82 -4.35
N ILE A 58 5.88 4.03 -4.21
CA ILE A 58 6.60 3.44 -5.33
C ILE A 58 6.53 1.91 -5.21
N ARG A 59 6.94 1.22 -6.29
CA ARG A 59 6.89 -0.24 -6.36
C ARG A 59 7.56 -0.92 -5.16
N THR A 60 8.64 -0.36 -4.67
CA THR A 60 9.43 -0.95 -3.59
C THR A 60 9.09 -0.43 -2.20
N THR A 61 8.01 0.35 -2.06
CA THR A 61 7.57 0.85 -0.77
C THR A 61 7.21 -0.33 0.14
N SER A 62 7.73 -0.32 1.37
CA SER A 62 7.48 -1.41 2.31
C SER A 62 6.08 -1.35 2.90
N VAL A 63 5.61 -2.50 3.42
CA VAL A 63 4.32 -2.58 4.12
C VAL A 63 4.33 -1.67 5.34
N ARG A 64 5.44 -1.60 6.06
CA ARG A 64 5.57 -0.73 7.23
C ARG A 64 5.36 0.73 6.84
N ARG A 65 5.95 1.17 5.72
CA ARG A 65 5.79 2.54 5.26
C ARG A 65 4.36 2.81 4.77
N LEU A 66 3.75 1.84 4.09
CA LEU A 66 2.34 1.95 3.69
C LEU A 66 1.44 2.22 4.89
N ASN A 67 1.63 1.45 5.97
CA ASN A 67 0.84 1.62 7.17
C ASN A 67 1.10 2.98 7.82
N LYS A 68 2.34 3.44 7.83
CA LYS A 68 2.67 4.78 8.37
C LYS A 68 1.97 5.88 7.57
N LEU A 69 2.02 5.79 6.25
CA LEU A 69 1.36 6.78 5.38
C LEU A 69 -0.15 6.75 5.55
N TYR A 70 -0.72 5.56 5.69
CA TYR A 70 -2.14 5.41 5.94
C TYR A 70 -2.55 6.09 7.24
N PHE A 71 -1.84 5.83 8.34
CA PHE A 71 -2.18 6.44 9.63
C PHE A 71 -1.98 7.96 9.59
N ALA A 72 -0.93 8.43 8.93
CA ALA A 72 -0.71 9.86 8.78
C ALA A 72 -1.86 10.51 8.01
N TYR A 73 -2.31 9.89 6.92
CA TYR A 73 -3.43 10.38 6.15
C TYR A 73 -4.73 10.39 6.97
N MET A 74 -4.99 9.33 7.72
CA MET A 74 -6.21 9.23 8.51
C MET A 74 -6.24 10.20 9.69
N ASN A 75 -5.09 10.74 10.10
CA ASN A 75 -5.00 11.75 11.14
C ASN A 75 -5.21 13.17 10.60
N LEU A 76 -5.31 13.34 9.28
CA LEU A 76 -5.62 14.63 8.70
C LEU A 76 -7.11 14.94 8.86
N SER A 77 -7.45 16.23 8.94
CA SER A 77 -8.86 16.63 8.95
C SER A 77 -9.51 16.26 7.61
N PRO A 78 -10.83 16.08 7.57
CA PRO A 78 -11.51 15.78 6.30
C PRO A 78 -11.24 16.79 5.20
N GLU A 79 -11.13 18.07 5.56
CA GLU A 79 -10.85 19.14 4.60
C GLU A 79 -9.46 18.98 3.98
N VAL A 80 -8.47 18.66 4.81
CA VAL A 80 -7.10 18.44 4.35
C VAL A 80 -7.00 17.19 3.50
N GLN A 81 -7.71 16.13 3.87
CA GLN A 81 -7.75 14.90 3.07
C GLN A 81 -8.28 15.16 1.66
N GLN A 82 -9.35 15.94 1.55
CA GLN A 82 -9.90 16.31 0.24
C GLN A 82 -8.93 17.16 -0.58
N ALA A 83 -8.29 18.13 0.06
CA ALA A 83 -7.32 18.97 -0.60
C ALA A 83 -6.13 18.18 -1.12
N TYR A 84 -5.67 17.21 -0.34
CA TYR A 84 -4.57 16.33 -0.71
C TYR A 84 -4.92 15.50 -1.95
N THR A 85 -6.08 14.89 -1.97
CA THR A 85 -6.56 14.10 -3.10
C THR A 85 -6.68 14.95 -4.36
N SER A 86 -7.25 16.15 -4.23
CA SER A 86 -7.40 17.08 -5.35
C SER A 86 -6.05 17.50 -5.91
N PHE A 87 -5.08 17.76 -5.03
CA PHE A 87 -3.73 18.15 -5.43
C PHE A 87 -3.08 17.04 -6.24
N LEU A 88 -3.18 15.80 -5.79
CA LEU A 88 -2.60 14.66 -6.51
C LEU A 88 -3.23 14.49 -7.89
N ARG A 89 -4.54 14.70 -8.01
CA ARG A 89 -5.22 14.60 -9.30
C ARG A 89 -4.78 15.67 -10.29
N LYS A 90 -4.53 16.88 -9.80
CA LYS A 90 -4.12 17.99 -10.65
C LYS A 90 -2.70 17.84 -11.19
N ASN A 91 -1.87 17.08 -10.52
CA ASN A 91 -0.46 16.93 -10.87
C ASN A 91 -0.16 15.67 -11.69
N LYS A 92 -1.17 15.08 -12.24
CA LYS A 92 -0.97 13.96 -13.16
C LYS A 92 -0.65 14.42 -14.55
#